data_b88d1ffad791297f4a09427b2913f393
#
_entry.id   b88d1ffad791297f4a09427b2913f393
#
_cell.length_a   1.000
_cell.length_b   1.000
_cell.length_c   1.000
_cell.angle_alpha   90.00
_cell.angle_beta   90.00
_cell.angle_gamma   90.00
#
_symmetry.space_group_name_H-M   'P 1'
#
loop_
_entity.id
_entity.type
_entity.pdbx_description
1 polymer ?
#
loop_
_entity_poly.entity_id
_entity_poly.type
_entity_poly.pdbx_seq_one_letter_code
_entity_poly.pdbx_strand_id
1 'polypeptide(L)'
;MSIELKKISYKIKNKTILKDVNLELKIGKISSLIGPNGAGKSTLVNLISGDMKPTKGEIYYNNTNIEKVSLVKRAEIRSVLSQSQSVIFNYYVREIIEMGWIEEIKINSGLFEKCLKKVINECNLTKLINRKYNTLSGGEQKRVQLARTMIQLYENYEKNKFIILDEPTSSMDPKHVVNLIRLMKTKIKIGYSVFMVIHDINLAYQISDEIILLKNGEIFDQGLTKKIITKENIKKVFDMSISLNNKYVNFKYE
;
A
#
# COMPACT_ATOMS: atom_id res chain seq x y z
N MET A 1 -0.22 5.83 17.20
CA MET A 1 0.03 4.53 16.56
C MET A 1 1.02 4.74 15.44
N SER A 2 2.04 3.90 15.29
CA SER A 2 3.04 3.99 14.22
C SER A 2 3.50 2.60 13.80
N ILE A 3 4.07 2.52 12.61
CA ILE A 3 4.91 1.40 12.19
C ILE A 3 6.33 1.94 12.10
N GLU A 4 7.25 1.35 12.85
CA GLU A 4 8.64 1.80 12.91
C GLU A 4 9.58 0.70 12.46
N LEU A 5 10.52 1.05 11.60
CA LEU A 5 11.62 0.21 11.15
C LEU A 5 12.92 0.79 11.71
N LYS A 6 13.68 -0.02 12.44
CA LYS A 6 14.95 0.39 13.08
C LYS A 6 16.10 -0.43 12.52
N LYS A 7 17.01 0.23 11.78
CA LYS A 7 18.23 -0.33 11.18
C LYS A 7 17.99 -1.60 10.38
N ILE A 8 16.89 -1.60 9.58
CA ILE A 8 16.50 -2.76 8.81
C ILE A 8 17.47 -3.01 7.67
N SER A 9 18.01 -4.22 7.64
CA SER A 9 18.73 -4.75 6.49
C SER A 9 18.14 -6.09 6.06
N TYR A 10 18.12 -6.32 4.75
CA TYR A 10 17.62 -7.56 4.17
C TYR A 10 18.55 -8.07 3.08
N LYS A 11 18.91 -9.35 3.16
CA LYS A 11 19.79 -10.02 2.20
C LYS A 11 19.12 -11.26 1.62
N ILE A 12 19.34 -11.51 0.35
CA ILE A 12 19.01 -12.76 -0.33
C ILE A 12 20.32 -13.37 -0.78
N LYS A 13 20.68 -14.50 -0.18
CA LYS A 13 22.02 -15.13 -0.37
C LYS A 13 23.11 -14.07 -0.09
N ASN A 14 23.96 -13.76 -1.06
CA ASN A 14 25.04 -12.78 -0.94
C ASN A 14 24.66 -11.36 -1.38
N LYS A 15 23.43 -11.14 -1.87
CA LYS A 15 22.98 -9.83 -2.36
C LYS A 15 22.23 -9.09 -1.25
N THR A 16 22.72 -7.91 -0.88
CA THR A 16 21.99 -6.98 -0.01
C THR A 16 20.92 -6.26 -0.85
N ILE A 17 19.67 -6.37 -0.42
CA ILE A 17 18.51 -5.72 -1.07
C ILE A 17 18.15 -4.44 -0.35
N LEU A 18 18.17 -4.45 0.99
CA LEU A 18 17.97 -3.26 1.82
C LEU A 18 19.10 -3.16 2.83
N LYS A 19 19.52 -1.92 3.12
CA LYS A 19 20.65 -1.63 3.99
C LYS A 19 20.32 -0.47 4.93
N ASP A 20 20.38 -0.74 6.21
CA ASP A 20 20.23 0.22 7.33
C ASP A 20 19.02 1.16 7.19
N VAL A 21 17.88 0.62 6.76
CA VAL A 21 16.64 1.39 6.56
C VAL A 21 16.04 1.77 7.91
N ASN A 22 15.83 3.07 8.11
CA ASN A 22 15.13 3.64 9.27
C ASN A 22 13.92 4.40 8.75
N LEU A 23 12.71 4.00 9.15
CA LEU A 23 11.45 4.56 8.67
C LEU A 23 10.41 4.57 9.77
N GLU A 24 9.68 5.66 9.88
CA GLU A 24 8.49 5.76 10.72
C GLU A 24 7.28 6.14 9.85
N LEU A 25 6.27 5.28 9.82
CA LEU A 25 4.97 5.56 9.21
C LEU A 25 3.99 6.06 10.27
N LYS A 26 3.57 7.31 10.13
CA LYS A 26 2.66 7.98 11.07
C LYS A 26 1.21 7.83 10.66
N ILE A 27 0.32 7.92 11.65
CA ILE A 27 -1.12 7.84 11.45
C ILE A 27 -1.69 9.06 10.72
N GLY A 28 -2.80 8.81 10.01
CA GLY A 28 -3.62 9.87 9.43
C GLY A 28 -3.01 10.53 8.20
N LYS A 29 -2.05 9.87 7.55
CA LYS A 29 -1.35 10.40 6.37
C LYS A 29 -1.32 9.41 5.22
N ILE A 30 -1.18 9.95 4.01
CA ILE A 30 -0.77 9.21 2.83
C ILE A 30 0.74 9.36 2.69
N SER A 31 1.47 8.26 2.91
CA SER A 31 2.91 8.18 2.71
C SER A 31 3.19 7.36 1.44
N SER A 32 3.92 7.92 0.49
CA SER A 32 4.27 7.22 -0.75
C SER A 32 5.75 6.89 -0.83
N LEU A 33 6.04 5.63 -1.18
CA LEU A 33 7.37 5.14 -1.48
C LEU A 33 7.60 5.22 -2.98
N ILE A 34 8.61 5.97 -3.40
CA ILE A 34 9.05 6.08 -4.78
C ILE A 34 10.54 5.77 -4.90
N GLY A 35 10.95 5.30 -6.05
CA GLY A 35 12.34 4.94 -6.35
C GLY A 35 12.43 4.14 -7.65
N PRO A 36 13.63 4.02 -8.24
CA PRO A 36 13.84 3.28 -9.47
C PRO A 36 13.48 1.80 -9.33
N ASN A 37 13.37 1.11 -10.47
CA ASN A 37 13.18 -0.33 -10.46
C ASN A 37 14.40 -1.01 -9.83
N GLY A 38 14.13 -2.06 -9.03
CA GLY A 38 15.20 -2.74 -8.31
C GLY A 38 15.71 -2.04 -7.05
N ALA A 39 15.16 -0.89 -6.66
CA ALA A 39 15.58 -0.17 -5.44
C ALA A 39 15.22 -0.91 -4.12
N GLY A 40 14.38 -1.96 -4.17
CA GLY A 40 13.97 -2.72 -2.98
C GLY A 40 12.57 -2.39 -2.46
N LYS A 41 11.74 -1.68 -3.23
CA LYS A 41 10.41 -1.20 -2.80
C LYS A 41 9.49 -2.34 -2.33
N SER A 42 9.27 -3.38 -3.14
CA SER A 42 8.40 -4.50 -2.75
C SER A 42 8.98 -5.32 -1.59
N THR A 43 10.31 -5.41 -1.48
CA THR A 43 10.94 -6.01 -0.31
C THR A 43 10.63 -5.20 0.96
N LEU A 44 10.71 -3.87 0.87
CA LEU A 44 10.37 -2.99 2.00
C LEU A 44 8.89 -3.11 2.37
N VAL A 45 7.98 -3.20 1.39
CA VAL A 45 6.55 -3.47 1.63
C VAL A 45 6.36 -4.79 2.39
N ASN A 46 6.99 -5.90 1.95
CA ASN A 46 6.87 -7.21 2.58
C ASN A 46 7.44 -7.24 4.02
N LEU A 47 8.45 -6.43 4.28
CA LEU A 47 8.98 -6.26 5.64
C LEU A 47 8.02 -5.44 6.52
N ILE A 48 7.51 -4.31 6.00
CA ILE A 48 6.51 -3.48 6.69
C ILE A 48 5.24 -4.28 6.98
N SER A 49 4.79 -5.13 6.05
CA SER A 49 3.61 -5.97 6.24
C SER A 49 3.84 -7.11 7.23
N GLY A 50 5.09 -7.46 7.50
CA GLY A 50 5.47 -8.61 8.33
C GLY A 50 5.35 -9.95 7.61
N ASP A 51 5.26 -9.95 6.27
CA ASP A 51 5.26 -11.16 5.44
C ASP A 51 6.69 -11.69 5.25
N MET A 52 7.68 -10.83 5.48
CA MET A 52 9.11 -11.20 5.50
C MET A 52 9.76 -10.74 6.81
N LYS A 53 10.78 -11.47 7.26
CA LYS A 53 11.61 -11.09 8.40
C LYS A 53 12.88 -10.39 7.93
N PRO A 54 13.31 -9.31 8.59
CA PRO A 54 14.58 -8.67 8.26
C PRO A 54 15.78 -9.58 8.63
N THR A 55 16.88 -9.44 7.90
CA THR A 55 18.14 -10.11 8.25
C THR A 55 18.81 -9.44 9.45
N LYS A 56 18.63 -8.12 9.61
CA LYS A 56 19.07 -7.30 10.75
C LYS A 56 18.07 -6.20 11.00
N GLY A 57 18.04 -5.70 12.25
CA GLY A 57 17.14 -4.66 12.70
C GLY A 57 15.79 -5.20 13.18
N GLU A 58 14.90 -4.31 13.57
CA GLU A 58 13.62 -4.66 14.18
C GLU A 58 12.49 -3.78 13.65
N ILE A 59 11.31 -4.38 13.56
CA ILE A 59 10.08 -3.71 13.11
C ILE A 59 9.11 -3.68 14.28
N TYR A 60 8.52 -2.53 14.51
CA TYR A 60 7.56 -2.31 15.59
C TYR A 60 6.22 -1.86 15.07
N TYR A 61 5.16 -2.46 15.59
CA TYR A 61 3.78 -2.01 15.46
C TYR A 61 3.34 -1.47 16.82
N ASN A 62 3.09 -0.15 16.92
CA ASN A 62 2.68 0.48 18.18
C ASN A 62 3.61 0.14 19.35
N ASN A 63 4.90 0.32 19.18
CA ASN A 63 5.95 -0.01 20.16
C ASN A 63 6.09 -1.51 20.49
N THR A 64 5.33 -2.39 19.85
CA THR A 64 5.47 -3.85 20.02
C THR A 64 6.23 -4.42 18.83
N ASN A 65 7.31 -5.16 19.09
CA ASN A 65 8.05 -5.84 18.04
C ASN A 65 7.12 -6.78 17.27
N ILE A 66 7.11 -6.67 15.93
CA ILE A 66 6.19 -7.39 15.04
C ILE A 66 6.28 -8.92 15.21
N GLU A 67 7.44 -9.45 15.60
CA GLU A 67 7.59 -10.88 15.81
C GLU A 67 6.78 -11.41 17.01
N LYS A 68 6.45 -10.52 17.96
CA LYS A 68 5.60 -10.82 19.12
C LYS A 68 4.10 -10.61 18.84
N VAL A 69 3.74 -10.07 17.67
CA VAL A 69 2.35 -9.82 17.28
C VAL A 69 1.84 -10.99 16.45
N SER A 70 0.76 -11.63 16.87
CA SER A 70 0.16 -12.75 16.13
C SER A 70 -0.32 -12.32 14.73
N LEU A 71 -0.45 -13.26 13.80
CA LEU A 71 -0.93 -12.98 12.45
C LEU A 71 -2.31 -12.33 12.44
N VAL A 72 -3.21 -12.81 13.28
CA VAL A 72 -4.56 -12.23 13.45
C VAL A 72 -4.47 -10.78 13.91
N LYS A 73 -3.68 -10.51 14.95
CA LYS A 73 -3.51 -9.14 15.46
C LYS A 73 -2.85 -8.22 14.43
N ARG A 74 -1.90 -8.72 13.62
CA ARG A 74 -1.37 -7.94 12.50
C ARG A 74 -2.45 -7.62 11.48
N ALA A 75 -3.31 -8.60 11.14
CA ALA A 75 -4.40 -8.42 10.20
C ALA A 75 -5.46 -7.40 10.69
N GLU A 76 -5.66 -7.28 12.00
CA GLU A 76 -6.50 -6.22 12.58
C GLU A 76 -5.88 -4.83 12.46
N ILE A 77 -4.55 -4.72 12.52
CA ILE A 77 -3.83 -3.44 12.48
C ILE A 77 -3.62 -2.95 11.05
N ARG A 78 -3.37 -3.86 10.10
CA ARG A 78 -3.05 -3.48 8.71
C ARG A 78 -3.70 -4.42 7.70
N SER A 79 -4.00 -3.90 6.53
CA SER A 79 -4.33 -4.69 5.35
C SER A 79 -3.33 -4.41 4.22
N VAL A 80 -3.10 -5.41 3.36
CA VAL A 80 -2.06 -5.36 2.34
C VAL A 80 -2.61 -5.74 0.97
N LEU A 81 -2.42 -4.85 0.00
CA LEU A 81 -2.57 -5.15 -1.42
C LEU A 81 -1.17 -5.36 -2.01
N SER A 82 -0.80 -6.60 -2.26
CA SER A 82 0.48 -6.95 -2.89
C SER A 82 0.47 -6.71 -4.40
N GLN A 83 1.64 -6.52 -5.01
CA GLN A 83 1.80 -6.23 -6.43
C GLN A 83 1.20 -7.33 -7.33
N SER A 84 1.48 -8.60 -7.01
CA SER A 84 0.97 -9.75 -7.74
C SER A 84 0.22 -10.69 -6.81
N GLN A 85 -1.02 -10.99 -7.17
CA GLN A 85 -1.83 -12.01 -6.50
C GLN A 85 -2.42 -12.91 -7.58
N SER A 86 -1.77 -14.05 -7.85
CA SER A 86 -2.30 -15.05 -8.76
C SER A 86 -3.42 -15.84 -8.07
N VAL A 87 -4.59 -15.84 -8.68
CA VAL A 87 -5.70 -16.72 -8.29
C VAL A 87 -5.78 -17.84 -9.30
N ILE A 88 -5.37 -19.04 -8.88
CA ILE A 88 -5.27 -20.21 -9.75
C ILE A 88 -6.67 -20.81 -10.00
N PHE A 89 -7.51 -20.83 -8.97
CA PHE A 89 -8.84 -21.41 -9.03
C PHE A 89 -9.88 -20.46 -9.60
N ASN A 90 -10.96 -21.02 -10.13
CA ASN A 90 -11.99 -20.28 -10.85
C ASN A 90 -13.09 -19.75 -9.91
N TYR A 91 -12.70 -18.94 -8.94
CA TYR A 91 -13.59 -18.33 -7.96
C TYR A 91 -14.46 -17.22 -8.56
N TYR A 92 -15.64 -17.01 -7.97
CA TYR A 92 -16.43 -15.81 -8.20
C TYR A 92 -15.81 -14.60 -7.50
N VAL A 93 -16.09 -13.41 -8.02
CA VAL A 93 -15.62 -12.14 -7.41
C VAL A 93 -16.02 -12.05 -5.95
N ARG A 94 -17.25 -12.43 -5.61
CA ARG A 94 -17.75 -12.47 -4.24
C ARG A 94 -16.84 -13.31 -3.33
N GLU A 95 -16.52 -14.52 -3.74
CA GLU A 95 -15.69 -15.46 -2.98
C GLU A 95 -14.28 -14.90 -2.73
N ILE A 96 -13.68 -14.24 -3.72
CA ILE A 96 -12.37 -13.58 -3.56
C ILE A 96 -12.45 -12.47 -2.50
N ILE A 97 -13.52 -11.67 -2.48
CA ILE A 97 -13.67 -10.61 -1.49
C ILE A 97 -13.88 -11.21 -0.09
N GLU A 98 -14.67 -12.28 0.02
CA GLU A 98 -14.94 -13.01 1.27
C GLU A 98 -13.65 -13.55 1.92
N MET A 99 -12.66 -13.98 1.13
CA MET A 99 -11.34 -14.39 1.65
C MET A 99 -10.58 -13.29 2.40
N GLY A 100 -10.98 -12.04 2.27
CA GLY A 100 -10.44 -10.92 3.06
C GLY A 100 -11.08 -10.77 4.43
N TRP A 101 -12.17 -11.47 4.70
CA TRP A 101 -12.85 -11.42 5.99
C TRP A 101 -12.17 -12.32 7.03
N ILE A 102 -11.95 -11.83 8.25
CA ILE A 102 -11.27 -12.56 9.32
C ILE A 102 -12.34 -13.28 10.17
N GLU A 103 -12.48 -14.60 10.00
CA GLU A 103 -13.56 -15.39 10.63
C GLU A 103 -13.53 -15.41 12.17
N GLU A 104 -12.39 -15.17 12.81
CA GLU A 104 -12.28 -15.16 14.27
C GLU A 104 -13.08 -14.02 14.92
N ILE A 105 -13.43 -12.99 14.16
CA ILE A 105 -14.37 -11.97 14.56
C ILE A 105 -15.79 -12.44 14.19
N LYS A 106 -16.12 -13.65 14.61
CA LYS A 106 -17.48 -14.17 14.43
C LYS A 106 -18.40 -13.19 15.07
N ILE A 107 -19.36 -12.77 14.33
CA ILE A 107 -20.67 -12.49 14.89
C ILE A 107 -21.42 -11.60 13.92
N ASN A 108 -22.45 -12.13 13.42
CA ASN A 108 -23.43 -11.38 12.67
C ASN A 108 -23.24 -11.45 11.14
N SER A 109 -23.84 -12.44 10.53
CA SER A 109 -24.01 -12.53 9.06
C SER A 109 -24.51 -11.21 8.45
N GLY A 110 -25.28 -10.42 9.21
CA GLY A 110 -25.75 -9.09 8.81
C GLY A 110 -24.64 -8.03 8.75
N LEU A 111 -23.62 -8.09 9.59
CA LEU A 111 -22.48 -7.17 9.54
C LEU A 111 -21.63 -7.44 8.31
N PHE A 112 -21.33 -8.70 8.04
CA PHE A 112 -20.57 -9.10 6.84
C PHE A 112 -21.24 -8.61 5.56
N GLU A 113 -22.53 -8.89 5.38
CA GLU A 113 -23.28 -8.47 4.19
C GLU A 113 -23.31 -6.93 4.04
N LYS A 114 -23.43 -6.20 5.14
CA LYS A 114 -23.34 -4.74 5.15
C LYS A 114 -21.96 -4.25 4.70
N CYS A 115 -20.88 -4.85 5.21
CA CYS A 115 -19.50 -4.52 4.85
C CYS A 115 -19.20 -4.90 3.40
N LEU A 116 -19.65 -6.07 2.96
CA LEU A 116 -19.53 -6.55 1.60
C LEU A 116 -20.20 -5.59 0.61
N LYS A 117 -21.45 -5.21 0.86
CA LYS A 117 -22.18 -4.24 0.02
C LYS A 117 -21.45 -2.90 -0.05
N LYS A 118 -20.89 -2.43 1.06
CA LYS A 118 -20.12 -1.19 1.10
C LYS A 118 -18.87 -1.27 0.25
N VAL A 119 -18.07 -2.33 0.41
CA VAL A 119 -16.81 -2.54 -0.33
C VAL A 119 -17.08 -2.69 -1.83
N ILE A 120 -18.13 -3.44 -2.23
CA ILE A 120 -18.55 -3.59 -3.62
C ILE A 120 -18.81 -2.23 -4.26
N ASN A 121 -19.53 -1.36 -3.58
CA ASN A 121 -19.83 -0.01 -4.07
C ASN A 121 -18.58 0.87 -4.14
N GLU A 122 -17.76 0.89 -3.10
CA GLU A 122 -16.52 1.68 -3.04
C GLU A 122 -15.52 1.30 -4.14
N CYS A 123 -15.45 0.00 -4.49
CA CYS A 123 -14.56 -0.52 -5.52
C CYS A 123 -15.21 -0.63 -6.92
N ASN A 124 -16.47 -0.17 -7.08
CA ASN A 124 -17.21 -0.22 -8.34
C ASN A 124 -17.32 -1.65 -8.93
N LEU A 125 -17.73 -2.61 -8.10
CA LEU A 125 -17.79 -4.04 -8.47
C LEU A 125 -19.22 -4.58 -8.62
N THR A 126 -20.25 -3.77 -8.50
CA THR A 126 -21.66 -4.20 -8.49
C THR A 126 -22.03 -5.08 -9.70
N LYS A 127 -21.52 -4.74 -10.89
CA LYS A 127 -21.78 -5.52 -12.13
C LYS A 127 -20.90 -6.76 -12.26
N LEU A 128 -19.89 -6.92 -11.40
CA LEU A 128 -18.89 -7.96 -11.51
C LEU A 128 -19.03 -9.04 -10.43
N ILE A 129 -19.85 -8.83 -9.41
CA ILE A 129 -19.89 -9.65 -8.20
C ILE A 129 -20.15 -11.13 -8.47
N ASN A 130 -20.98 -11.44 -9.49
CA ASN A 130 -21.36 -12.79 -9.89
C ASN A 130 -20.52 -13.31 -11.08
N ARG A 131 -19.46 -12.59 -11.49
CA ARG A 131 -18.55 -13.05 -12.54
C ARG A 131 -17.40 -13.86 -11.95
N LYS A 132 -16.83 -14.73 -12.76
CA LYS A 132 -15.62 -15.47 -12.42
C LYS A 132 -14.41 -14.55 -12.51
N TYR A 133 -13.55 -14.57 -11.48
CA TYR A 133 -12.38 -13.69 -11.36
C TYR A 133 -11.45 -13.79 -12.57
N ASN A 134 -11.21 -15.00 -13.09
CA ASN A 134 -10.32 -15.24 -14.22
C ASN A 134 -10.85 -14.71 -15.57
N THR A 135 -12.13 -14.29 -15.63
CA THR A 135 -12.72 -13.67 -16.83
C THR A 135 -12.63 -12.14 -16.82
N LEU A 136 -12.06 -11.57 -15.78
CA LEU A 136 -11.95 -10.13 -15.59
C LEU A 136 -10.68 -9.60 -16.26
N SER A 137 -10.73 -8.34 -16.72
CA SER A 137 -9.53 -7.60 -17.12
C SER A 137 -8.59 -7.36 -15.93
N GLY A 138 -7.31 -7.09 -16.19
CA GLY A 138 -6.33 -6.83 -15.12
C GLY A 138 -6.73 -5.69 -14.18
N GLY A 139 -7.32 -4.61 -14.72
CA GLY A 139 -7.82 -3.50 -13.91
C GLY A 139 -9.05 -3.88 -13.07
N GLU A 140 -9.93 -4.74 -13.57
CA GLU A 140 -11.06 -5.28 -12.81
C GLU A 140 -10.56 -6.22 -11.70
N GLN A 141 -9.61 -7.10 -12.00
CA GLN A 141 -8.97 -7.98 -11.01
C GLN A 141 -8.31 -7.16 -9.89
N LYS A 142 -7.60 -6.08 -10.24
CA LYS A 142 -6.97 -5.19 -9.26
C LYS A 142 -7.99 -4.56 -8.32
N ARG A 143 -9.17 -4.15 -8.84
CA ARG A 143 -10.27 -3.62 -7.99
C ARG A 143 -10.87 -4.68 -7.08
N VAL A 144 -10.98 -5.93 -7.53
CA VAL A 144 -11.42 -7.05 -6.68
C VAL A 144 -10.42 -7.30 -5.55
N GLN A 145 -9.12 -7.31 -5.85
CA GLN A 145 -8.09 -7.46 -4.82
C GLN A 145 -8.07 -6.27 -3.84
N LEU A 146 -8.32 -5.05 -4.32
CA LEU A 146 -8.52 -3.90 -3.45
C LEU A 146 -9.73 -4.10 -2.53
N ALA A 147 -10.85 -4.58 -3.05
CA ALA A 147 -12.04 -4.86 -2.26
C ALA A 147 -11.77 -5.93 -1.18
N ARG A 148 -11.05 -7.00 -1.53
CA ARG A 148 -10.58 -8.01 -0.58
C ARG A 148 -9.70 -7.40 0.52
N THR A 149 -8.79 -6.50 0.16
CA THR A 149 -7.93 -5.78 1.12
C THR A 149 -8.76 -4.86 2.03
N MET A 150 -9.77 -4.21 1.47
CA MET A 150 -10.58 -3.25 2.22
C MET A 150 -11.57 -3.90 3.17
N ILE A 151 -12.16 -5.05 2.80
CA ILE A 151 -13.16 -5.72 3.65
C ILE A 151 -12.55 -6.16 4.99
N GLN A 152 -11.28 -6.55 5.00
CA GLN A 152 -10.50 -6.89 6.19
C GLN A 152 -10.53 -5.78 7.26
N LEU A 153 -10.64 -4.52 6.85
CA LEU A 153 -10.60 -3.37 7.75
C LEU A 153 -11.98 -3.00 8.33
N TYR A 154 -13.07 -3.49 7.74
CA TYR A 154 -14.42 -3.10 8.15
C TYR A 154 -14.96 -3.85 9.37
N GLU A 155 -14.36 -4.99 9.68
CA GLU A 155 -14.79 -5.82 10.81
C GLU A 155 -14.60 -5.14 12.16
N ASN A 156 -13.57 -4.34 12.28
CA ASN A 156 -13.19 -3.68 13.53
C ASN A 156 -13.36 -2.18 13.41
N TYR A 157 -14.21 -1.59 14.23
CA TYR A 157 -14.39 -0.14 14.36
C TYR A 157 -13.18 0.57 15.01
N GLU A 158 -12.08 -0.15 15.27
CA GLU A 158 -10.86 0.47 15.76
C GLU A 158 -10.33 1.47 14.73
N LYS A 159 -10.13 2.69 15.19
CA LYS A 159 -9.42 3.73 14.46
C LYS A 159 -7.94 3.36 14.37
N ASN A 160 -7.22 4.02 13.46
CA ASN A 160 -5.76 3.90 13.40
C ASN A 160 -5.23 2.61 12.76
N LYS A 161 -5.81 2.20 11.64
CA LYS A 161 -5.32 1.08 10.83
C LYS A 161 -4.47 1.56 9.67
N PHE A 162 -3.60 0.67 9.19
CA PHE A 162 -2.76 0.92 8.02
C PHE A 162 -3.28 0.18 6.79
N ILE A 163 -3.36 0.89 5.68
CA ILE A 163 -3.63 0.34 4.35
C ILE A 163 -2.31 0.38 3.59
N ILE A 164 -1.74 -0.78 3.28
CA ILE A 164 -0.47 -0.92 2.57
C ILE A 164 -0.78 -1.36 1.14
N LEU A 165 -0.37 -0.57 0.16
CA LEU A 165 -0.71 -0.79 -1.24
C LEU A 165 0.56 -0.84 -2.08
N ASP A 166 0.89 -2.00 -2.65
CA ASP A 166 2.02 -2.15 -3.57
C ASP A 166 1.54 -1.98 -5.02
N GLU A 167 1.90 -0.86 -5.64
CA GLU A 167 1.54 -0.47 -6.99
C GLU A 167 0.02 -0.56 -7.28
N PRO A 168 -0.84 0.09 -6.47
CA PRO A 168 -2.27 -0.09 -6.59
C PRO A 168 -2.86 0.45 -7.89
N THR A 169 -2.16 1.37 -8.55
CA THR A 169 -2.63 2.04 -9.77
C THR A 169 -2.19 1.36 -11.06
N SER A 170 -1.33 0.34 -10.97
CA SER A 170 -0.90 -0.43 -12.14
C SER A 170 -2.09 -1.09 -12.84
N SER A 171 -2.14 -1.01 -14.16
CA SER A 171 -3.21 -1.58 -15.00
C SER A 171 -4.62 -1.01 -14.77
N MET A 172 -4.77 0.10 -14.05
CA MET A 172 -6.02 0.81 -13.88
C MET A 172 -6.16 1.94 -14.90
N ASP A 173 -7.37 2.13 -15.43
CA ASP A 173 -7.67 3.32 -16.21
C ASP A 173 -7.73 4.59 -15.32
N PRO A 174 -7.58 5.79 -15.88
CA PRO A 174 -7.53 7.04 -15.11
C PRO A 174 -8.74 7.27 -14.21
N LYS A 175 -9.95 6.87 -14.65
CA LYS A 175 -11.17 7.01 -13.86
C LYS A 175 -11.09 6.19 -12.56
N HIS A 176 -10.57 4.96 -12.64
CA HIS A 176 -10.43 4.09 -11.48
C HIS A 176 -9.29 4.52 -10.57
N VAL A 177 -8.21 5.09 -11.11
CA VAL A 177 -7.16 5.73 -10.30
C VAL A 177 -7.74 6.87 -9.47
N VAL A 178 -8.53 7.77 -10.07
CA VAL A 178 -9.19 8.87 -9.34
C VAL A 178 -10.11 8.34 -8.24
N ASN A 179 -10.87 7.28 -8.51
CA ASN A 179 -11.76 6.67 -7.51
C ASN A 179 -10.97 6.05 -6.35
N LEU A 180 -9.87 5.35 -6.63
CA LEU A 180 -8.96 4.83 -5.61
C LEU A 180 -8.44 5.95 -4.70
N ILE A 181 -7.95 7.05 -5.28
CA ILE A 181 -7.42 8.17 -4.51
C ILE A 181 -8.50 8.82 -3.64
N ARG A 182 -9.71 9.01 -4.16
CA ARG A 182 -10.85 9.51 -3.38
C ARG A 182 -11.17 8.57 -2.20
N LEU A 183 -11.17 7.26 -2.45
CA LEU A 183 -11.38 6.27 -1.41
C LEU A 183 -10.31 6.38 -0.32
N MET A 184 -9.02 6.42 -0.69
CA MET A 184 -7.92 6.56 0.27
C MET A 184 -8.04 7.86 1.09
N LYS A 185 -8.34 8.99 0.45
CA LYS A 185 -8.59 10.26 1.17
C LYS A 185 -9.77 10.16 2.14
N THR A 186 -10.82 9.41 1.80
CA THR A 186 -11.93 9.16 2.71
C THR A 186 -11.50 8.31 3.91
N LYS A 187 -10.63 7.30 3.69
CA LYS A 187 -10.10 6.46 4.78
C LYS A 187 -9.22 7.27 5.75
N ILE A 188 -8.38 8.17 5.24
CA ILE A 188 -7.61 9.09 6.08
C ILE A 188 -8.52 9.91 7.00
N LYS A 189 -9.63 10.48 6.48
CA LYS A 189 -10.56 11.29 7.29
C LYS A 189 -11.19 10.54 8.45
N ILE A 190 -11.29 9.23 8.38
CA ILE A 190 -11.85 8.38 9.45
C ILE A 190 -10.76 7.72 10.30
N GLY A 191 -9.50 8.18 10.18
CA GLY A 191 -8.40 7.82 11.07
C GLY A 191 -7.50 6.69 10.55
N TYR A 192 -7.60 6.29 9.28
CA TYR A 192 -6.67 5.31 8.69
C TYR A 192 -5.41 6.02 8.18
N SER A 193 -4.37 5.23 7.96
CA SER A 193 -3.14 5.66 7.32
C SER A 193 -2.91 4.84 6.05
N VAL A 194 -2.36 5.46 5.05
CA VAL A 194 -2.11 4.79 3.76
C VAL A 194 -0.62 4.85 3.46
N PHE A 195 -0.02 3.70 3.25
CA PHE A 195 1.31 3.58 2.69
C PHE A 195 1.19 2.95 1.31
N MET A 196 1.74 3.60 0.29
CA MET A 196 1.64 3.08 -1.07
C MET A 196 2.93 3.24 -1.86
N VAL A 197 3.24 2.21 -2.65
CA VAL A 197 4.28 2.29 -3.67
C VAL A 197 3.68 2.87 -4.94
N ILE A 198 4.28 3.92 -5.47
CA ILE A 198 3.82 4.62 -6.68
C ILE A 198 5.01 4.81 -7.63
N HIS A 199 4.80 4.53 -8.92
CA HIS A 199 5.80 4.80 -9.96
C HIS A 199 5.66 6.20 -10.57
N ASP A 200 4.43 6.71 -10.65
CA ASP A 200 4.16 8.03 -11.19
C ASP A 200 4.48 9.12 -10.15
N ILE A 201 5.59 9.83 -10.39
CA ILE A 201 6.06 10.90 -9.50
C ILE A 201 5.04 12.04 -9.44
N ASN A 202 4.32 12.34 -10.53
CA ASN A 202 3.27 13.35 -10.54
C ASN A 202 2.11 12.96 -9.64
N LEU A 203 1.67 11.71 -9.74
CA LEU A 203 0.62 11.19 -8.87
C LEU A 203 1.07 11.25 -7.41
N ALA A 204 2.26 10.76 -7.09
CA ALA A 204 2.81 10.80 -5.74
C ALA A 204 2.86 12.24 -5.21
N TYR A 205 3.33 13.20 -6.02
CA TYR A 205 3.40 14.62 -5.65
C TYR A 205 2.04 15.24 -5.32
N GLN A 206 0.98 14.82 -6.05
CA GLN A 206 -0.37 15.38 -5.89
C GLN A 206 -1.16 14.81 -4.72
N ILE A 207 -0.88 13.57 -4.32
CA ILE A 207 -1.75 12.87 -3.36
C ILE A 207 -1.11 12.64 -2.01
N SER A 208 0.23 12.64 -1.92
CA SER A 208 0.93 12.23 -0.70
C SER A 208 1.18 13.42 0.23
N ASP A 209 1.02 13.16 1.52
CA ASP A 209 1.45 14.07 2.57
C ASP A 209 2.97 13.96 2.77
N GLU A 210 3.48 12.73 2.71
CA GLU A 210 4.89 12.41 2.88
C GLU A 210 5.40 11.50 1.74
N ILE A 211 6.66 11.71 1.37
CA ILE A 211 7.38 10.90 0.37
C ILE A 211 8.59 10.26 1.02
N ILE A 212 8.81 9.00 0.66
CA ILE A 212 10.04 8.26 0.96
C ILE A 212 10.72 7.96 -0.38
N LEU A 213 11.94 8.45 -0.56
CA LEU A 213 12.78 8.15 -1.70
C LEU A 213 13.69 6.97 -1.38
N LEU A 214 13.57 5.89 -2.14
CA LEU A 214 14.41 4.70 -1.99
C LEU A 214 15.35 4.58 -3.21
N LYS A 215 16.64 4.46 -2.96
CA LYS A 215 17.67 4.23 -3.99
C LYS A 215 18.66 3.18 -3.51
N ASN A 216 18.94 2.16 -4.32
CA ASN A 216 19.94 1.12 -4.05
C ASN A 216 19.79 0.44 -2.67
N GLY A 217 18.54 0.25 -2.21
CA GLY A 217 18.24 -0.39 -0.93
C GLY A 217 18.37 0.51 0.30
N GLU A 218 18.62 1.80 0.14
CA GLU A 218 18.73 2.78 1.22
C GLU A 218 17.67 3.87 1.07
N ILE A 219 17.18 4.43 2.19
CA ILE A 219 16.36 5.64 2.14
C ILE A 219 17.29 6.79 1.79
N PHE A 220 17.08 7.35 0.60
CA PHE A 220 17.83 8.50 0.12
C PHE A 220 17.38 9.78 0.85
N ASP A 221 16.06 9.95 1.00
CA ASP A 221 15.46 11.08 1.71
C ASP A 221 14.00 10.76 2.05
N GLN A 222 13.46 11.40 3.11
CA GLN A 222 12.06 11.19 3.52
C GLN A 222 11.49 12.44 4.24
N GLY A 223 10.21 12.71 4.05
CA GLY A 223 9.52 13.81 4.71
C GLY A 223 8.36 14.37 3.91
N LEU A 224 7.99 15.61 4.19
CA LEU A 224 6.88 16.29 3.51
C LEU A 224 7.10 16.36 2.01
N THR A 225 6.10 16.01 1.24
CA THR A 225 6.16 15.89 -0.22
C THR A 225 6.85 17.07 -0.91
N LYS A 226 6.48 18.31 -0.56
CA LYS A 226 7.06 19.51 -1.17
C LYS A 226 8.54 19.74 -0.82
N LYS A 227 9.02 19.17 0.29
CA LYS A 227 10.42 19.24 0.69
C LYS A 227 11.28 18.18 0.02
N ILE A 228 10.70 17.01 -0.20
CA ILE A 228 11.41 15.84 -0.71
C ILE A 228 11.45 15.83 -2.25
N ILE A 229 10.35 16.18 -2.92
CA ILE A 229 10.32 16.26 -4.38
C ILE A 229 10.95 17.57 -4.83
N THR A 230 12.25 17.54 -5.05
CA THR A 230 13.07 18.65 -5.57
C THR A 230 13.75 18.26 -6.87
N LYS A 231 14.17 19.23 -7.67
CA LYS A 231 14.94 18.99 -8.90
C LYS A 231 16.19 18.16 -8.60
N GLU A 232 16.88 18.51 -7.51
CA GLU A 232 18.12 17.86 -7.09
C GLU A 232 17.88 16.41 -6.66
N ASN A 233 16.90 16.14 -5.79
CA ASN A 233 16.61 14.80 -5.32
C ASN A 233 16.17 13.89 -6.46
N ILE A 234 15.27 14.36 -7.33
CA ILE A 234 14.82 13.57 -8.47
C ILE A 234 15.97 13.28 -9.45
N LYS A 235 16.83 14.27 -9.74
CA LYS A 235 18.02 14.03 -10.55
C LYS A 235 18.94 12.98 -9.92
N LYS A 236 19.21 13.08 -8.62
CA LYS A 236 20.08 12.11 -7.91
C LYS A 236 19.48 10.71 -7.82
N VAL A 237 18.15 10.57 -7.68
CA VAL A 237 17.51 9.28 -7.50
C VAL A 237 17.20 8.59 -8.82
N PHE A 238 16.69 9.33 -9.81
CA PHE A 238 16.15 8.78 -11.06
C PHE A 238 16.98 9.10 -12.30
N ASP A 239 18.07 9.88 -12.16
CA ASP A 239 18.88 10.39 -13.27
C ASP A 239 18.08 11.19 -14.31
N MET A 240 17.04 11.93 -13.85
CA MET A 240 16.11 12.68 -14.69
C MET A 240 16.05 14.13 -14.26
N SER A 241 16.01 15.04 -15.26
CA SER A 241 15.79 16.46 -15.02
C SER A 241 14.31 16.78 -15.01
N ILE A 242 13.87 17.54 -14.01
CA ILE A 242 12.48 17.98 -13.87
C ILE A 242 12.40 19.50 -13.69
N SER A 243 11.23 20.07 -14.00
CA SER A 243 10.81 21.37 -13.50
C SER A 243 9.59 21.21 -12.62
N LEU A 244 9.50 22.00 -11.57
CA LEU A 244 8.41 21.96 -10.61
C LEU A 244 7.55 23.21 -10.76
N ASN A 245 6.25 23.02 -10.77
CA ASN A 245 5.30 24.07 -10.46
C ASN A 245 4.45 23.65 -9.25
N ASN A 246 3.58 24.54 -8.77
CA ASN A 246 2.79 24.27 -7.55
C ASN A 246 1.83 23.07 -7.66
N LYS A 247 1.62 22.51 -8.86
CA LYS A 247 0.64 21.45 -9.11
C LYS A 247 1.23 20.21 -9.75
N TYR A 248 2.35 20.34 -10.49
CA TYR A 248 2.89 19.26 -11.33
C TYR A 248 4.41 19.22 -11.31
N VAL A 249 4.90 18.00 -11.52
CA VAL A 249 6.29 17.72 -11.87
C VAL A 249 6.35 17.59 -13.40
N ASN A 250 7.06 18.46 -14.09
CA ASN A 250 7.25 18.37 -15.54
C ASN A 250 8.59 17.71 -15.82
N PHE A 251 8.57 16.63 -16.58
CA PHE A 251 9.77 15.96 -17.05
C PHE A 251 10.37 16.73 -18.21
N LYS A 252 11.70 16.89 -18.21
CA LYS A 252 12.45 17.44 -19.34
C LYS A 252 12.97 16.27 -20.16
N TYR A 253 12.58 16.24 -21.41
CA TYR A 253 13.07 15.30 -22.43
C TYR A 253 14.21 16.02 -23.14
N GLU A 254 15.45 15.85 -22.64
CA GLU A 254 16.68 16.34 -23.27
C GLU A 254 17.28 15.23 -24.12
#